data_072e4b67d19f6880ce101465c6843c65
#
_entry.id   072e4b67d19f6880ce101465c6843c65
#
_cell.length_a   1.000
_cell.length_b   1.000
_cell.length_c   1.000
_cell.angle_alpha   90.00
_cell.angle_beta   90.00
_cell.angle_gamma   90.00
#
_symmetry.space_group_name_H-M   'P 1'
#
loop_
_entity.id
_entity.type
_entity.pdbx_description
1 polymer ?
#
loop_
_entity_poly.entity_id
_entity_poly.type
_entity_poly.pdbx_seq_one_letter_code
_entity_poly.pdbx_strand_id
1 'polypeptide(L)'
;YQRLSGISISHLYNLRASTTYQQQRRHYTKTQPTKKNTIGERRKPRPQGKPGYIRIDSVHQGDQDGVKGLYHINAVDEVTQWQVIFTVERISEQFMIPALEVMLDAFPFTLIGFHADNGSEYINKSVVKLLNKLHIELTKSRSRQTNDNALAESKNASTVRKILGYCHIPQHFAPQVNAFNQQYMVPYLNFHRPCFFPTTVIDNKGKERKKYRYEDMKTPYDKLKSLDNAKQYLKKGITFKKRA
;
A
#
# COMPACT_ATOMS: atom_id res chain seq x y z
N TYR A 1 33.08 -13.57 -26.17
CA TYR A 1 31.86 -13.73 -25.38
C TYR A 1 30.62 -14.21 -26.17
N GLN A 2 30.78 -14.62 -27.43
CA GLN A 2 29.68 -15.15 -28.26
C GLN A 2 28.93 -16.34 -27.64
N ARG A 3 29.63 -17.18 -26.86
CA ARG A 3 29.01 -18.33 -26.16
C ARG A 3 28.03 -17.91 -25.06
N LEU A 4 28.11 -16.68 -24.54
CA LEU A 4 27.20 -16.19 -23.47
C LEU A 4 25.87 -15.71 -24.04
N SER A 5 25.81 -15.29 -25.31
CA SER A 5 24.57 -14.81 -25.93
C SER A 5 23.52 -15.91 -26.13
N GLY A 6 23.95 -17.19 -26.16
CA GLY A 6 23.07 -18.34 -26.33
C GLY A 6 22.64 -19.04 -25.06
N ILE A 7 23.01 -18.50 -23.88
CA ILE A 7 22.64 -19.12 -22.60
C ILE A 7 21.18 -18.79 -22.25
N SER A 8 20.37 -19.84 -22.06
CA SER A 8 18.99 -19.66 -21.57
C SER A 8 18.95 -19.18 -20.10
N ILE A 9 17.89 -18.48 -19.74
CA ILE A 9 17.66 -18.00 -18.35
C ILE A 9 17.70 -19.18 -17.37
N SER A 10 17.07 -20.30 -17.72
CA SER A 10 17.07 -21.52 -16.87
C SER A 10 18.49 -22.05 -16.65
N HIS A 11 19.34 -22.05 -17.70
CA HIS A 11 20.72 -22.46 -17.57
C HIS A 11 21.54 -21.53 -16.66
N LEU A 12 21.31 -20.22 -16.72
CA LEU A 12 21.93 -19.26 -15.80
C LEU A 12 21.55 -19.52 -14.32
N TYR A 13 20.29 -19.85 -14.05
CA TYR A 13 19.88 -20.24 -12.70
C TYR A 13 20.56 -21.53 -12.23
N ASN A 14 20.68 -22.53 -13.10
CA ASN A 14 21.36 -23.77 -12.79
C ASN A 14 22.86 -23.55 -12.52
N LEU A 15 23.53 -22.71 -13.32
CA LEU A 15 24.92 -22.34 -13.07
C LEU A 15 25.09 -21.63 -11.72
N ARG A 16 24.19 -20.73 -11.37
CA ARG A 16 24.20 -20.05 -10.05
C ARG A 16 23.96 -21.00 -8.88
N ALA A 17 23.26 -22.10 -9.10
CA ALA A 17 23.02 -23.13 -8.10
C ALA A 17 24.16 -24.14 -7.99
N SER A 18 25.09 -24.16 -8.96
CA SER A 18 26.22 -25.11 -8.98
C SER A 18 27.17 -24.92 -7.79
N THR A 19 27.73 -26.01 -7.31
CA THR A 19 28.69 -26.03 -6.20
C THR A 19 29.89 -25.13 -6.45
N THR A 20 30.44 -25.18 -7.69
CA THR A 20 31.57 -24.34 -8.11
C THR A 20 31.26 -22.84 -7.98
N TYR A 21 30.07 -22.40 -8.45
CA TYR A 21 29.69 -21.00 -8.32
C TYR A 21 29.49 -20.61 -6.87
N GLN A 22 28.85 -21.45 -6.07
CA GLN A 22 28.59 -21.17 -4.65
C GLN A 22 29.89 -21.07 -3.83
N GLN A 23 30.89 -21.88 -4.14
CA GLN A 23 32.22 -21.85 -3.49
C GLN A 23 33.01 -20.59 -3.85
N GLN A 24 32.89 -20.12 -5.11
CA GLN A 24 33.61 -18.94 -5.58
C GLN A 24 32.86 -17.62 -5.32
N ARG A 25 31.58 -17.69 -4.95
CA ARG A 25 30.77 -16.53 -4.69
C ARG A 25 31.29 -15.77 -3.46
N ARG A 26 31.68 -14.51 -3.66
CA ARG A 26 31.96 -13.62 -2.54
C ARG A 26 30.67 -13.35 -1.77
N HIS A 27 30.60 -13.80 -0.51
CA HIS A 27 29.51 -13.46 0.38
C HIS A 27 29.76 -12.06 0.94
N TYR A 28 28.94 -11.10 0.49
CA TYR A 28 28.89 -9.80 1.15
C TYR A 28 28.03 -9.94 2.40
N THR A 29 28.66 -10.01 3.54
CA THR A 29 27.96 -9.83 4.80
C THR A 29 27.54 -8.36 4.89
N LYS A 30 26.26 -8.09 5.07
CA LYS A 30 25.82 -6.75 5.44
C LYS A 30 26.45 -6.40 6.78
N THR A 31 27.46 -5.53 6.76
CA THR A 31 28.29 -5.19 7.91
C THR A 31 27.61 -4.28 8.92
N GLN A 32 26.42 -3.76 8.62
CA GLN A 32 25.70 -2.93 9.58
C GLN A 32 24.39 -3.61 10.02
N PRO A 33 24.25 -3.90 11.32
CA PRO A 33 22.99 -4.33 11.86
C PRO A 33 21.96 -3.19 11.66
N THR A 34 20.84 -3.51 11.04
CA THR A 34 19.71 -2.58 10.93
C THR A 34 19.35 -2.11 12.33
N LYS A 35 19.46 -0.80 12.62
CA LYS A 35 19.03 -0.24 13.91
C LYS A 35 17.59 -0.70 14.16
N LYS A 36 17.38 -1.47 15.23
CA LYS A 36 16.05 -1.92 15.63
C LYS A 36 15.21 -0.71 15.99
N ASN A 37 14.31 -0.33 15.10
CA ASN A 37 13.33 0.71 15.42
C ASN A 37 12.24 0.08 16.31
N THR A 38 12.09 0.61 17.52
CA THR A 38 11.10 0.15 18.52
C THR A 38 9.72 0.78 18.30
N ILE A 39 9.61 1.77 17.42
CA ILE A 39 8.37 2.47 17.11
C ILE A 39 7.39 1.53 16.37
N GLY A 40 6.14 1.48 16.79
CA GLY A 40 5.07 0.66 16.19
C GLY A 40 5.19 -0.83 16.52
N GLU A 41 4.06 -1.47 16.73
CA GLU A 41 3.98 -2.90 17.00
C GLU A 41 4.13 -3.74 15.74
N ARG A 42 4.95 -4.81 15.80
CA ARG A 42 5.12 -5.76 14.69
C ARG A 42 4.01 -6.79 14.68
N ARG A 43 2.88 -6.46 14.08
CA ARG A 43 1.79 -7.41 13.89
C ARG A 43 0.97 -7.08 12.66
N LYS A 44 0.33 -8.10 12.10
CA LYS A 44 -0.66 -7.90 11.05
C LYS A 44 -1.94 -7.29 11.65
N PRO A 45 -2.54 -6.27 11.03
CA PRO A 45 -3.85 -5.74 11.44
C PRO A 45 -4.93 -6.84 11.44
N ARG A 46 -5.89 -6.71 12.37
CA ARG A 46 -7.03 -7.62 12.47
C ARG A 46 -8.33 -6.83 12.50
N PRO A 47 -8.83 -6.37 11.35
CA PRO A 47 -9.99 -5.48 11.27
C PRO A 47 -11.31 -6.14 11.66
N GLN A 48 -11.39 -7.48 11.65
CA GLN A 48 -12.62 -8.22 12.01
C GLN A 48 -13.88 -7.71 11.27
N GLY A 49 -13.74 -7.40 9.99
CA GLY A 49 -14.82 -6.87 9.17
C GLY A 49 -15.14 -5.38 9.36
N LYS A 50 -14.45 -4.67 10.26
CA LYS A 50 -14.66 -3.23 10.51
C LYS A 50 -13.73 -2.40 9.64
N PRO A 51 -14.23 -1.38 8.91
CA PRO A 51 -13.40 -0.43 8.18
C PRO A 51 -12.60 0.47 9.13
N GLY A 52 -11.57 1.12 8.63
CA GLY A 52 -10.73 2.03 9.41
C GLY A 52 -9.32 1.50 9.70
N TYR A 53 -8.96 0.32 9.20
CA TYR A 53 -7.60 -0.22 9.25
C TYR A 53 -6.92 -0.01 7.90
N ILE A 54 -6.14 1.06 7.78
CA ILE A 54 -5.47 1.40 6.52
C ILE A 54 -4.09 0.77 6.43
N ARG A 55 -3.74 0.35 5.21
CA ARG A 55 -2.39 -0.04 4.80
C ARG A 55 -1.83 1.03 3.92
N ILE A 56 -0.60 1.44 4.19
CA ILE A 56 0.04 2.53 3.48
C ILE A 56 1.36 2.07 2.87
N ASP A 57 1.65 2.60 1.70
CA ASP A 57 2.91 2.38 0.99
C ASP A 57 3.22 3.58 0.08
N SER A 58 4.48 3.70 -0.33
CA SER A 58 4.96 4.77 -1.20
C SER A 58 5.42 4.22 -2.55
N VAL A 59 5.10 4.93 -3.61
CA VAL A 59 5.53 4.62 -4.97
C VAL A 59 6.40 5.76 -5.49
N HIS A 60 7.67 5.48 -5.75
CA HIS A 60 8.61 6.44 -6.33
C HIS A 60 8.46 6.50 -7.85
N GLN A 61 8.33 7.69 -8.42
CA GLN A 61 8.09 7.91 -9.85
C GLN A 61 9.39 8.02 -10.67
N GLY A 62 10.40 7.29 -10.27
CA GLY A 62 11.66 7.16 -11.00
C GLY A 62 12.64 8.29 -10.80
N ASP A 63 13.83 8.11 -11.36
CA ASP A 63 14.90 9.10 -11.41
C ASP A 63 15.27 9.34 -12.87
N GLN A 64 15.60 10.58 -13.20
CA GLN A 64 16.11 10.96 -14.52
C GLN A 64 17.32 11.86 -14.33
N ASP A 65 18.47 11.47 -14.89
CA ASP A 65 19.73 12.25 -14.82
C ASP A 65 20.12 12.65 -13.38
N GLY A 66 19.89 11.75 -12.41
CA GLY A 66 20.16 11.99 -11.01
C GLY A 66 19.11 12.85 -10.29
N VAL A 67 18.09 13.34 -10.99
CA VAL A 67 16.96 14.08 -10.41
C VAL A 67 15.85 13.10 -10.05
N LYS A 68 15.46 13.09 -8.78
CA LYS A 68 14.37 12.24 -8.27
C LYS A 68 13.02 12.74 -8.75
N GLY A 69 12.15 11.80 -9.12
CA GLY A 69 10.75 12.07 -9.41
C GLY A 69 9.89 12.20 -8.15
N LEU A 70 8.59 12.32 -8.36
CA LEU A 70 7.56 12.35 -7.34
C LEU A 70 7.48 11.07 -6.51
N TYR A 71 6.84 11.18 -5.35
CA TYR A 71 6.44 10.04 -4.53
C TYR A 71 4.92 10.04 -4.36
N HIS A 72 4.27 8.94 -4.71
CA HIS A 72 2.85 8.75 -4.49
C HIS A 72 2.64 7.95 -3.22
N ILE A 73 1.97 8.52 -2.24
CA ILE A 73 1.56 7.85 -1.02
C ILE A 73 0.20 7.23 -1.29
N ASN A 74 0.10 5.93 -1.09
CA ASN A 74 -1.11 5.16 -1.34
C ASN A 74 -1.59 4.53 -0.04
N ALA A 75 -2.76 4.94 0.45
CA ALA A 75 -3.41 4.41 1.63
C ALA A 75 -4.69 3.66 1.24
N VAL A 76 -4.85 2.43 1.74
CA VAL A 76 -5.95 1.53 1.37
C VAL A 76 -6.56 0.91 2.62
N ASP A 77 -7.86 1.03 2.81
CA ASP A 77 -8.57 0.34 3.88
C ASP A 77 -8.66 -1.17 3.63
N GLU A 78 -8.39 -1.98 4.65
CA GLU A 78 -8.30 -3.44 4.51
C GLU A 78 -9.64 -4.11 4.21
N VAL A 79 -10.74 -3.56 4.69
CA VAL A 79 -12.07 -4.16 4.59
C VAL A 79 -12.81 -3.71 3.34
N THR A 80 -12.83 -2.42 3.09
CA THR A 80 -13.58 -1.83 1.97
C THR A 80 -12.75 -1.65 0.72
N GLN A 81 -11.42 -1.73 0.83
CA GLN A 81 -10.46 -1.33 -0.20
C GLN A 81 -10.62 0.14 -0.63
N TRP A 82 -11.23 0.97 0.23
CA TRP A 82 -11.26 2.42 0.00
C TRP A 82 -9.83 2.94 -0.11
N GLN A 83 -9.58 3.71 -1.15
CA GLN A 83 -8.22 4.12 -1.51
C GLN A 83 -8.11 5.63 -1.54
N VAL A 84 -7.07 6.17 -0.92
CA VAL A 84 -6.67 7.59 -0.97
C VAL A 84 -5.24 7.66 -1.45
N ILE A 85 -5.00 8.48 -2.47
CA ILE A 85 -3.67 8.68 -3.06
C ILE A 85 -3.31 10.15 -2.94
N PHE A 86 -2.13 10.42 -2.42
CA PHE A 86 -1.56 11.76 -2.34
C PHE A 86 -0.13 11.75 -2.86
N THR A 87 0.30 12.84 -3.47
CA THR A 87 1.62 12.95 -4.08
C THR A 87 2.44 14.00 -3.36
N VAL A 88 3.68 13.65 -3.06
CA VAL A 88 4.65 14.55 -2.43
C VAL A 88 5.90 14.68 -3.27
N GLU A 89 6.57 15.83 -3.16
CA GLU A 89 7.84 16.06 -3.83
C GLU A 89 8.96 15.18 -3.25
N ARG A 90 8.97 15.03 -1.92
CA ARG A 90 10.04 14.32 -1.20
C ARG A 90 9.47 13.50 -0.06
N ILE A 91 10.13 12.38 0.24
CA ILE A 91 9.88 11.59 1.45
C ILE A 91 10.71 12.18 2.60
N SER A 92 10.24 13.31 3.13
CA SER A 92 10.78 13.91 4.34
C SER A 92 9.64 14.34 5.25
N GLU A 93 9.93 14.49 6.54
CA GLU A 93 8.94 14.83 7.55
C GLU A 93 8.11 16.08 7.18
N GLN A 94 8.78 17.10 6.64
CA GLN A 94 8.17 18.36 6.22
C GLN A 94 7.06 18.16 5.15
N PHE A 95 7.24 17.21 4.22
CA PHE A 95 6.27 16.92 3.17
C PHE A 95 5.28 15.84 3.58
N MET A 96 5.75 14.86 4.37
CA MET A 96 4.94 13.71 4.75
C MET A 96 3.86 14.02 5.76
N ILE A 97 4.15 14.84 6.79
CA ILE A 97 3.18 15.11 7.85
C ILE A 97 1.94 15.82 7.32
N PRO A 98 2.04 16.95 6.58
CA PRO A 98 0.86 17.60 5.99
C PRO A 98 0.10 16.69 5.01
N ALA A 99 0.83 15.89 4.23
CA ALA A 99 0.22 14.95 3.30
C ALA A 99 -0.60 13.88 4.04
N LEU A 100 -0.06 13.30 5.12
CA LEU A 100 -0.76 12.32 5.94
C LEU A 100 -1.99 12.92 6.61
N GLU A 101 -1.93 14.13 7.13
CA GLU A 101 -3.10 14.82 7.72
C GLU A 101 -4.25 14.93 6.70
N VAL A 102 -3.97 15.41 5.50
CA VAL A 102 -4.96 15.51 4.40
C VAL A 102 -5.50 14.13 4.01
N MET A 103 -4.62 13.15 3.88
CA MET A 103 -5.01 11.78 3.49
C MET A 103 -5.89 11.11 4.53
N LEU A 104 -5.53 11.21 5.82
CA LEU A 104 -6.29 10.59 6.92
C LEU A 104 -7.68 11.24 7.05
N ASP A 105 -7.78 12.53 6.74
CA ASP A 105 -9.07 13.22 6.75
C ASP A 105 -9.96 12.85 5.56
N ALA A 106 -9.39 12.50 4.41
CA ALA A 106 -10.12 12.14 3.20
C ALA A 106 -10.90 10.81 3.27
N PHE A 107 -10.65 9.96 4.27
CA PHE A 107 -11.45 8.75 4.49
C PHE A 107 -12.83 9.11 5.06
N PRO A 108 -13.92 8.52 4.52
CA PRO A 108 -15.29 8.84 4.95
C PRO A 108 -15.67 8.22 6.31
N PHE A 109 -14.83 7.39 6.87
CA PHE A 109 -15.06 6.66 8.12
C PHE A 109 -13.93 6.92 9.13
N THR A 110 -14.22 6.64 10.40
CA THR A 110 -13.24 6.78 11.48
C THR A 110 -12.09 5.78 11.29
N LEU A 111 -10.86 6.27 11.34
CA LEU A 111 -9.67 5.44 11.27
C LEU A 111 -9.31 4.91 12.66
N ILE A 112 -8.91 3.63 12.70
CA ILE A 112 -8.59 2.89 13.92
C ILE A 112 -7.11 2.46 13.90
N GLY A 113 -6.63 2.00 12.74
CA GLY A 113 -5.29 1.46 12.59
C GLY A 113 -4.58 1.96 11.34
N PHE A 114 -3.29 2.18 11.50
CA PHE A 114 -2.36 2.57 10.44
C PHE A 114 -1.26 1.52 10.35
N HIS A 115 -1.19 0.81 9.24
CA HIS A 115 -0.19 -0.22 9.00
C HIS A 115 0.74 0.18 7.87
N ALA A 116 2.02 0.27 8.19
CA ALA A 116 3.06 0.58 7.21
C ALA A 116 4.06 -0.55 7.10
N ASP A 117 4.82 -0.57 6.02
CA ASP A 117 6.05 -1.34 5.97
C ASP A 117 7.09 -0.74 6.92
N ASN A 118 8.30 -1.34 6.99
CA ASN A 118 9.34 -0.89 7.91
C ASN A 118 10.07 0.38 7.44
N GLY A 119 9.54 1.11 6.48
CA GLY A 119 10.10 2.35 5.96
C GLY A 119 10.20 3.46 7.01
N SER A 120 11.33 4.16 7.06
CA SER A 120 11.56 5.25 8.01
C SER A 120 10.64 6.45 7.81
N GLU A 121 10.08 6.58 6.61
CA GLU A 121 9.11 7.61 6.24
C GLU A 121 7.81 7.54 7.04
N TYR A 122 7.40 6.32 7.45
CA TYR A 122 6.20 6.09 8.26
C TYR A 122 6.52 5.74 9.72
N ILE A 123 7.67 5.11 9.95
CA ILE A 123 8.06 4.63 11.27
C ILE A 123 9.02 5.61 11.93
N ASN A 124 8.51 6.79 12.28
CA ASN A 124 9.25 7.87 12.94
C ASN A 124 8.41 8.55 14.02
N LYS A 125 9.04 9.38 14.86
CA LYS A 125 8.41 10.02 16.01
C LYS A 125 7.28 10.99 15.62
N SER A 126 7.41 11.69 14.51
CA SER A 126 6.45 12.69 14.08
C SER A 126 5.15 12.04 13.57
N VAL A 127 5.26 10.97 12.81
CA VAL A 127 4.10 10.16 12.40
C VAL A 127 3.41 9.56 13.63
N VAL A 128 4.16 9.02 14.60
CA VAL A 128 3.59 8.52 15.85
C VAL A 128 2.84 9.62 16.61
N LYS A 129 3.42 10.81 16.71
CA LYS A 129 2.79 11.94 17.38
C LYS A 129 1.46 12.32 16.69
N LEU A 130 1.44 12.35 15.37
CA LEU A 130 0.22 12.60 14.58
C LEU A 130 -0.83 11.52 14.84
N LEU A 131 -0.47 10.24 14.72
CA LEU A 131 -1.40 9.13 14.91
C LEU A 131 -1.95 9.06 16.34
N ASN A 132 -1.12 9.29 17.35
CA ASN A 132 -1.54 9.35 18.75
C ASN A 132 -2.54 10.49 18.99
N LYS A 133 -2.33 11.67 18.40
CA LYS A 133 -3.28 12.79 18.45
C LYS A 133 -4.65 12.41 17.87
N LEU A 134 -4.65 11.55 16.86
CA LEU A 134 -5.87 11.07 16.18
C LEU A 134 -6.41 9.77 16.77
N HIS A 135 -5.79 9.23 17.82
CA HIS A 135 -6.12 7.93 18.42
C HIS A 135 -6.07 6.75 17.43
N ILE A 136 -5.14 6.80 16.48
CA ILE A 136 -4.92 5.76 15.47
C ILE A 136 -3.75 4.89 15.89
N GLU A 137 -3.96 3.58 15.93
CA GLU A 137 -2.93 2.61 16.30
C GLU A 137 -1.91 2.43 15.18
N LEU A 138 -0.61 2.53 15.49
CA LEU A 138 0.47 2.27 14.55
C LEU A 138 0.97 0.83 14.64
N THR A 139 0.83 0.09 13.56
CA THR A 139 1.43 -1.23 13.38
C THR A 139 2.39 -1.25 12.19
N LYS A 140 3.33 -2.20 12.18
CA LYS A 140 4.27 -2.38 11.07
C LYS A 140 4.44 -3.84 10.70
N SER A 141 4.87 -4.08 9.46
CA SER A 141 5.09 -5.40 8.91
C SER A 141 6.05 -6.22 9.76
N ARG A 142 5.72 -7.49 9.93
CA ARG A 142 6.56 -8.47 10.62
C ARG A 142 7.79 -8.77 9.77
N SER A 143 8.90 -9.09 10.42
CA SER A 143 10.14 -9.44 9.71
C SER A 143 9.93 -10.70 8.85
N ARG A 144 10.39 -10.67 7.60
CA ARG A 144 10.31 -11.78 6.63
C ARG A 144 8.88 -12.22 6.26
N GLN A 145 7.87 -11.36 6.49
CA GLN A 145 6.48 -11.60 6.10
C GLN A 145 6.08 -10.63 4.97
N THR A 146 6.42 -11.00 3.74
CA THR A 146 6.17 -10.19 2.53
C THR A 146 4.70 -9.89 2.28
N ASN A 147 3.79 -10.72 2.80
CA ASN A 147 2.34 -10.56 2.60
C ASN A 147 1.67 -9.59 3.60
N ASP A 148 2.43 -9.05 4.55
CA ASP A 148 1.81 -8.19 5.57
C ASP A 148 1.33 -6.84 4.97
N ASN A 149 1.93 -6.34 3.88
CA ASN A 149 1.48 -5.13 3.18
C ASN A 149 1.01 -5.39 1.73
N ALA A 150 0.75 -6.64 1.36
CA ALA A 150 0.41 -7.05 0.00
C ALA A 150 -0.81 -6.31 -0.61
N LEU A 151 -1.76 -5.85 0.21
CA LEU A 151 -2.90 -5.07 -0.29
C LEU A 151 -2.45 -3.73 -0.87
N ALA A 152 -1.65 -2.94 -0.15
CA ALA A 152 -1.13 -1.67 -0.63
C ALA A 152 -0.23 -1.86 -1.86
N GLU A 153 0.67 -2.86 -1.83
CA GLU A 153 1.54 -3.21 -2.96
C GLU A 153 0.74 -3.58 -4.22
N SER A 154 -0.30 -4.42 -4.09
CA SER A 154 -1.16 -4.79 -5.22
C SER A 154 -1.91 -3.60 -5.81
N LYS A 155 -2.34 -2.66 -4.96
CA LYS A 155 -2.97 -1.41 -5.41
C LYS A 155 -1.95 -0.47 -6.05
N ASN A 156 -0.71 -0.41 -5.58
CA ASN A 156 0.36 0.34 -6.25
C ASN A 156 0.52 -0.11 -7.71
N ALA A 157 0.57 -1.42 -7.95
CA ALA A 157 0.66 -1.95 -9.31
C ALA A 157 -0.61 -1.73 -10.13
N SER A 158 -1.78 -2.06 -9.58
CA SER A 158 -3.04 -2.11 -10.32
C SER A 158 -3.74 -0.75 -10.46
N THR A 159 -3.34 0.27 -9.70
CA THR A 159 -3.91 1.62 -9.75
C THR A 159 -2.85 2.68 -10.04
N VAL A 160 -1.93 2.93 -9.12
CA VAL A 160 -0.94 4.01 -9.26
C VAL A 160 -0.11 3.82 -10.53
N ARG A 161 0.55 2.67 -10.68
CA ARG A 161 1.40 2.38 -11.83
C ARG A 161 0.62 2.26 -13.14
N LYS A 162 -0.60 1.72 -13.08
CA LYS A 162 -1.43 1.56 -14.27
C LYS A 162 -1.95 2.91 -14.81
N ILE A 163 -2.17 3.90 -13.96
CA ILE A 163 -2.71 5.21 -14.34
C ILE A 163 -1.59 6.22 -14.59
N LEU A 164 -0.59 6.29 -13.71
CA LEU A 164 0.49 7.29 -13.77
C LEU A 164 1.76 6.76 -14.46
N GLY A 165 1.85 5.45 -14.73
CA GLY A 165 2.97 4.82 -15.41
C GLY A 165 4.25 4.73 -14.58
N TYR A 166 5.37 4.57 -15.30
CA TYR A 166 6.72 4.41 -14.72
C TYR A 166 7.67 5.54 -15.11
N CYS A 167 7.24 6.44 -16.01
CA CYS A 167 8.05 7.55 -16.46
C CYS A 167 8.35 8.51 -15.30
N HIS A 168 9.54 9.12 -15.35
CA HIS A 168 9.89 10.18 -14.43
C HIS A 168 8.90 11.34 -14.53
N ILE A 169 8.41 11.80 -13.39
CA ILE A 169 7.61 13.02 -13.27
C ILE A 169 8.34 13.95 -12.31
N PRO A 170 8.74 15.16 -12.75
CA PRO A 170 9.47 16.10 -11.90
C PRO A 170 8.71 16.49 -10.64
N GLN A 171 9.42 16.70 -9.55
CA GLN A 171 8.85 16.95 -8.22
C GLN A 171 7.89 18.13 -8.16
N HIS A 172 8.15 19.20 -8.91
CA HIS A 172 7.32 20.40 -8.93
C HIS A 172 5.90 20.20 -9.48
N PHE A 173 5.61 19.06 -10.13
CA PHE A 173 4.26 18.69 -10.57
C PHE A 173 3.39 18.09 -9.45
N ALA A 174 3.88 17.96 -8.23
CA ALA A 174 3.11 17.40 -7.11
C ALA A 174 1.74 18.07 -6.91
N PRO A 175 1.59 19.41 -6.96
CA PRO A 175 0.29 20.06 -6.83
C PRO A 175 -0.70 19.69 -7.94
N GLN A 176 -0.25 19.63 -9.20
CA GLN A 176 -1.10 19.29 -10.35
C GLN A 176 -1.54 17.82 -10.27
N VAL A 177 -0.62 16.91 -9.91
CA VAL A 177 -0.96 15.49 -9.71
C VAL A 177 -1.94 15.33 -8.56
N ASN A 178 -1.81 16.09 -7.46
CA ASN A 178 -2.77 16.06 -6.37
C ASN A 178 -4.15 16.59 -6.78
N ALA A 179 -4.22 17.64 -7.57
CA ALA A 179 -5.48 18.13 -8.13
C ALA A 179 -6.16 17.03 -8.97
N PHE A 180 -5.41 16.35 -9.85
CA PHE A 180 -5.91 15.20 -10.61
C PHE A 180 -6.36 14.04 -9.68
N ASN A 181 -5.56 13.69 -8.69
CA ASN A 181 -5.89 12.61 -7.75
C ASN A 181 -7.20 12.91 -7.02
N GLN A 182 -7.37 14.11 -6.49
CA GLN A 182 -8.56 14.50 -5.71
C GLN A 182 -9.81 14.60 -6.58
N GLN A 183 -9.68 15.19 -7.77
CA GLN A 183 -10.82 15.49 -8.62
C GLN A 183 -11.28 14.28 -9.45
N TYR A 184 -10.36 13.41 -9.85
CA TYR A 184 -10.67 12.33 -10.80
C TYR A 184 -10.27 10.94 -10.29
N MET A 185 -9.00 10.73 -9.91
CA MET A 185 -8.49 9.41 -9.64
C MET A 185 -9.12 8.78 -8.38
N VAL A 186 -9.11 9.47 -7.26
CA VAL A 186 -9.66 8.96 -5.99
C VAL A 186 -11.18 8.73 -6.10
N PRO A 187 -12.00 9.64 -6.66
CA PRO A 187 -13.41 9.36 -6.94
C PRO A 187 -13.63 8.16 -7.85
N TYR A 188 -12.88 8.07 -8.96
CA TYR A 188 -12.99 6.92 -9.86
C TYR A 188 -12.71 5.60 -9.15
N LEU A 189 -11.62 5.52 -8.37
CA LEU A 189 -11.22 4.30 -7.66
C LEU A 189 -12.26 3.86 -6.62
N ASN A 190 -12.91 4.79 -5.95
CA ASN A 190 -13.81 4.48 -4.85
C ASN A 190 -15.27 4.30 -5.26
N PHE A 191 -15.72 5.00 -6.31
CA PHE A 191 -17.12 4.98 -6.72
C PHE A 191 -17.38 4.24 -8.03
N HIS A 192 -16.38 4.03 -8.88
CA HIS A 192 -16.59 3.50 -10.22
C HIS A 192 -15.75 2.24 -10.53
N ARG A 193 -14.62 2.04 -9.86
CA ARG A 193 -13.75 0.89 -10.13
C ARG A 193 -14.08 -0.28 -9.20
N PRO A 194 -14.63 -1.40 -9.73
CA PRO A 194 -14.90 -2.58 -8.92
C PRO A 194 -13.61 -3.24 -8.42
N CYS A 195 -13.69 -3.84 -7.25
CA CYS A 195 -12.64 -4.62 -6.61
C CYS A 195 -13.13 -6.01 -6.28
N PHE A 196 -12.24 -7.01 -6.30
CA PHE A 196 -12.53 -8.34 -5.82
C PHE A 196 -12.54 -8.38 -4.29
N PHE A 197 -13.59 -8.97 -3.74
CA PHE A 197 -13.68 -9.29 -2.31
C PHE A 197 -13.75 -10.81 -2.17
N PRO A 198 -12.69 -11.45 -1.60
CA PRO A 198 -12.68 -12.91 -1.52
C PRO A 198 -13.69 -13.42 -0.51
N THR A 199 -14.41 -14.47 -0.88
CA THR A 199 -15.20 -15.32 0.01
C THR A 199 -14.34 -16.46 0.53
N THR A 200 -14.39 -16.72 1.84
CA THR A 200 -13.71 -17.90 2.40
C THR A 200 -14.59 -19.11 2.18
N VAL A 201 -14.06 -20.13 1.53
CA VAL A 201 -14.68 -21.44 1.36
C VAL A 201 -13.81 -22.51 2.01
N ILE A 202 -14.46 -23.48 2.63
CA ILE A 202 -13.77 -24.65 3.24
C ILE A 202 -13.71 -25.74 2.15
N ASP A 203 -12.51 -26.23 1.81
CA ASP A 203 -12.35 -27.32 0.87
C ASP A 203 -12.70 -28.68 1.52
N ASN A 204 -12.78 -29.73 0.69
CA ASN A 204 -13.12 -31.09 1.15
C ASN A 204 -12.14 -31.68 2.19
N LYS A 205 -11.01 -31.00 2.43
CA LYS A 205 -9.99 -31.38 3.42
C LYS A 205 -10.05 -30.49 4.69
N GLY A 206 -11.11 -29.68 4.85
CA GLY A 206 -11.27 -28.77 5.98
C GLY A 206 -10.40 -27.53 5.94
N LYS A 207 -9.70 -27.25 4.81
CA LYS A 207 -8.80 -26.10 4.69
C LYS A 207 -9.53 -24.89 4.13
N GLU A 208 -9.37 -23.75 4.79
CA GLU A 208 -9.89 -22.48 4.28
C GLU A 208 -9.13 -22.02 3.03
N ARG A 209 -9.89 -21.67 2.00
CA ARG A 209 -9.39 -21.08 0.76
C ARG A 209 -10.16 -19.81 0.41
N LYS A 210 -9.45 -18.82 -0.08
CA LYS A 210 -10.08 -17.60 -0.62
C LYS A 210 -10.50 -17.84 -2.07
N LYS A 211 -11.78 -17.66 -2.34
CA LYS A 211 -12.35 -17.71 -3.71
C LYS A 211 -12.72 -16.30 -4.15
N TYR A 212 -12.30 -15.93 -5.36
CA TYR A 212 -12.58 -14.64 -5.99
C TYR A 212 -13.58 -14.87 -7.11
N ARG A 213 -14.77 -14.30 -6.99
CA ARG A 213 -15.85 -14.43 -7.99
C ARG A 213 -16.15 -13.07 -8.58
N TYR A 214 -16.49 -13.02 -9.87
CA TYR A 214 -16.90 -11.78 -10.52
C TYR A 214 -18.21 -11.21 -9.95
N GLU A 215 -19.13 -12.08 -9.55
CA GLU A 215 -20.41 -11.72 -8.90
C GLU A 215 -20.23 -11.01 -7.56
N ASP A 216 -19.09 -11.26 -6.86
CA ASP A 216 -18.75 -10.64 -5.57
C ASP A 216 -18.01 -9.30 -5.72
N MET A 217 -17.77 -8.84 -6.97
CA MET A 217 -17.11 -7.57 -7.20
C MET A 217 -17.99 -6.40 -6.77
N LYS A 218 -17.40 -5.46 -6.05
CA LYS A 218 -18.06 -4.22 -5.61
C LYS A 218 -17.10 -3.06 -5.73
N THR A 219 -17.63 -1.84 -5.88
CA THR A 219 -16.80 -0.66 -5.64
C THR A 219 -16.49 -0.55 -4.13
N PRO A 220 -15.41 0.13 -3.72
CA PRO A 220 -15.15 0.40 -2.30
C PRO A 220 -16.35 1.08 -1.60
N TYR A 221 -17.04 1.97 -2.28
CA TYR A 221 -18.26 2.60 -1.78
C TYR A 221 -19.42 1.59 -1.55
N ASP A 222 -19.68 0.73 -2.54
CA ASP A 222 -20.73 -0.27 -2.41
C ASP A 222 -20.37 -1.33 -1.34
N LYS A 223 -19.08 -1.67 -1.22
CA LYS A 223 -18.60 -2.54 -0.13
C LYS A 223 -18.81 -1.89 1.23
N LEU A 224 -18.44 -0.63 1.41
CA LEU A 224 -18.67 0.11 2.65
C LEU A 224 -20.16 0.14 3.00
N LYS A 225 -21.02 0.46 2.02
CA LYS A 225 -22.47 0.53 2.20
C LYS A 225 -23.10 -0.83 2.53
N SER A 226 -22.48 -1.95 2.10
CA SER A 226 -22.97 -3.31 2.34
C SER A 226 -22.55 -3.91 3.69
N LEU A 227 -21.78 -3.19 4.51
CA LEU A 227 -21.39 -3.64 5.84
C LEU A 227 -22.56 -3.55 6.82
N ASP A 228 -22.61 -4.47 7.77
CA ASP A 228 -23.57 -4.40 8.87
C ASP A 228 -23.38 -3.09 9.65
N ASN A 229 -24.47 -2.39 9.88
CA ASN A 229 -24.46 -1.09 10.56
C ASN A 229 -23.49 -0.06 9.93
N ALA A 230 -23.36 -0.05 8.60
CA ALA A 230 -22.41 0.78 7.86
C ALA A 230 -22.38 2.27 8.28
N LYS A 231 -23.53 2.83 8.66
CA LYS A 231 -23.65 4.23 9.08
C LYS A 231 -22.84 4.57 10.33
N GLN A 232 -22.65 3.61 11.24
CA GLN A 232 -21.91 3.83 12.50
C GLN A 232 -20.40 4.06 12.28
N TYR A 233 -19.87 3.62 11.15
CA TYR A 233 -18.45 3.79 10.82
C TYR A 233 -18.16 5.16 10.23
N LEU A 234 -19.17 5.84 9.66
CA LEU A 234 -18.99 7.12 9.00
C LEU A 234 -18.59 8.22 9.99
N LYS A 235 -17.74 9.12 9.52
CA LYS A 235 -17.42 10.35 10.27
C LYS A 235 -18.68 11.20 10.42
N LYS A 236 -18.74 12.00 11.51
CA LYS A 236 -19.85 12.91 11.77
C LYS A 236 -20.09 13.83 10.57
N GLY A 237 -21.33 13.93 10.13
CA GLY A 237 -21.73 14.77 9.00
C GLY A 237 -21.62 14.09 7.61
N ILE A 238 -21.03 12.90 7.53
CA ILE A 238 -20.96 12.13 6.28
C ILE A 238 -22.16 11.17 6.21
N THR A 239 -22.82 11.13 5.05
CA THR A 239 -23.96 10.25 4.80
C THR A 239 -23.83 9.53 3.45
N PHE A 240 -24.45 8.36 3.34
CA PHE A 240 -24.57 7.69 2.04
C PHE A 240 -25.57 8.45 1.17
N LYS A 241 -25.10 9.00 0.04
CA LYS A 241 -26.01 9.57 -0.98
C LYS A 241 -26.71 8.44 -1.72
N LYS A 242 -28.01 8.62 -2.06
CA LYS A 242 -28.67 7.79 -3.07
C LYS A 242 -27.93 8.06 -4.39
N ARG A 243 -27.51 7.00 -5.11
CA ARG A 243 -27.13 7.15 -6.52
C ARG A 243 -28.38 7.64 -7.27
N ALA A 244 -28.24 8.78 -7.94
CA ALA A 244 -29.21 9.20 -8.93
C ALA A 244 -29.21 8.24 -10.11
#